data_4a94bf04767346de3543c0edd3cc65da
#
_entry.id   4a94bf04767346de3543c0edd3cc65da
#
_cell.length_a   1.000
_cell.length_b   1.000
_cell.length_c   1.000
_cell.angle_alpha   90.00
_cell.angle_beta   90.00
_cell.angle_gamma   90.00
#
_symmetry.space_group_name_H-M   'P 1'
#
loop_
_entity.id
_entity.type
_entity.pdbx_description
1 polymer ?
#
loop_
_entity_poly.entity_id
_entity_poly.type
_entity_poly.pdbx_seq_one_letter_code
_entity_poly.pdbx_strand_id
1 'polypeptide(L)'
;KPEYVFLAAAKVGGIIANQTALADFMYENMILEMNVIHSAWKNGCRKLEFLGSSCIYPRMAPQPMKESCLLTSELEKTNEAYALAKISGLKYCEYLNKQYGTDFISVMPTNLYGPNDNYHPTHSHVLPALIRRFHEAKVAGLKEVTCWGDGTPLREFLYVDDLANLCVFLMNNYSGDETVNAGTGKEVTIKELTELV
;
A
#
# COMPACT_ATOMS: atom_id res chain seq x y z
N LYS A 1 6.41 -8.11 24.92
CA LYS A 1 5.00 -7.74 24.86
C LYS A 1 4.91 -6.25 24.58
N PRO A 2 4.73 -5.84 23.30
CA PRO A 2 4.57 -4.42 22.96
C PRO A 2 3.20 -3.91 23.42
N GLU A 3 3.15 -2.66 23.79
CA GLU A 3 1.90 -1.96 24.11
C GLU A 3 1.21 -1.44 22.82
N TYR A 4 2.03 -0.99 21.86
CA TYR A 4 1.60 -0.47 20.56
C TYR A 4 2.30 -1.23 19.44
N VAL A 5 1.60 -1.45 18.33
CA VAL A 5 2.13 -2.16 17.16
C VAL A 5 1.83 -1.36 15.90
N PHE A 6 2.86 -1.05 15.10
CA PHE A 6 2.72 -0.61 13.72
C PHE A 6 3.04 -1.80 12.83
N LEU A 7 2.06 -2.30 12.10
CA LEU A 7 2.23 -3.43 11.19
C LEU A 7 2.41 -2.92 9.76
N ALA A 8 3.65 -2.56 9.43
CA ALA A 8 4.05 -2.10 8.10
C ALA A 8 4.68 -3.21 7.24
N ALA A 9 4.94 -4.37 7.82
CA ALA A 9 5.57 -5.48 7.12
C ALA A 9 4.63 -6.11 6.08
N ALA A 10 5.14 -6.31 4.87
CA ALA A 10 4.44 -7.01 3.79
C ALA A 10 5.44 -7.49 2.73
N LYS A 11 5.06 -8.53 1.98
CA LYS A 11 5.69 -8.85 0.70
C LYS A 11 5.07 -7.94 -0.36
N VAL A 12 5.88 -7.05 -0.92
CA VAL A 12 5.44 -6.04 -1.90
C VAL A 12 6.23 -6.13 -3.19
N GLY A 13 5.69 -5.59 -4.27
CA GLY A 13 6.37 -5.55 -5.56
C GLY A 13 5.52 -4.90 -6.65
N GLY A 14 6.14 -4.54 -7.76
CA GLY A 14 5.48 -3.99 -8.93
C GLY A 14 4.54 -4.98 -9.63
N ILE A 15 3.92 -4.55 -10.72
CA ILE A 15 2.92 -5.32 -11.47
C ILE A 15 3.45 -6.69 -11.89
N ILE A 16 4.68 -6.76 -12.42
CA ILE A 16 5.27 -8.02 -12.89
C ILE A 16 5.43 -9.02 -11.74
N ALA A 17 5.95 -8.57 -10.58
CA ALA A 17 6.11 -9.42 -9.42
C ALA A 17 4.76 -9.97 -8.92
N ASN A 18 3.73 -9.12 -8.86
CA ASN A 18 2.38 -9.54 -8.47
C ASN A 18 1.80 -10.58 -9.45
N GLN A 19 1.95 -10.39 -10.76
CA GLN A 19 1.42 -11.31 -11.77
C GLN A 19 2.12 -12.66 -11.82
N THR A 20 3.40 -12.72 -11.48
CA THR A 20 4.21 -13.94 -11.60
C THR A 20 4.26 -14.78 -10.32
N ALA A 21 3.87 -14.22 -9.17
CA ALA A 21 3.95 -14.90 -7.86
C ALA A 21 2.64 -14.76 -7.05
N LEU A 22 1.49 -14.92 -7.70
CA LEU A 22 0.17 -14.71 -7.09
C LEU A 22 -0.03 -15.47 -5.78
N ALA A 23 0.27 -16.77 -5.78
CA ALA A 23 0.11 -17.62 -4.60
C ALA A 23 1.02 -17.18 -3.45
N ASP A 24 2.27 -16.83 -3.75
CA ASP A 24 3.23 -16.38 -2.73
C ASP A 24 2.82 -15.04 -2.14
N PHE A 25 2.39 -14.08 -2.98
CA PHE A 25 1.90 -12.79 -2.49
C PHE A 25 0.69 -12.94 -1.58
N MET A 26 -0.25 -13.82 -1.93
CA MET A 26 -1.41 -14.09 -1.08
C MET A 26 -0.99 -14.77 0.22
N TYR A 27 -0.29 -15.91 0.14
CA TYR A 27 0.05 -16.73 1.30
C TYR A 27 0.95 -16.01 2.30
N GLU A 28 2.06 -15.45 1.82
CA GLU A 28 3.04 -14.81 2.71
C GLU A 28 2.47 -13.58 3.42
N ASN A 29 1.70 -12.75 2.72
CA ASN A 29 1.04 -11.61 3.36
C ASN A 29 -0.05 -12.06 4.35
N MET A 30 -0.93 -12.99 3.95
CA MET A 30 -1.98 -13.46 4.86
C MET A 30 -1.41 -14.07 6.13
N ILE A 31 -0.43 -14.97 6.01
CA ILE A 31 0.14 -15.64 7.20
C ILE A 31 0.86 -14.65 8.13
N LEU A 32 1.59 -13.69 7.56
CA LEU A 32 2.25 -12.63 8.31
C LEU A 32 1.24 -11.77 9.07
N GLU A 33 0.25 -11.24 8.36
CA GLU A 33 -0.77 -10.34 8.90
C GLU A 33 -1.61 -11.04 9.98
N MET A 34 -2.12 -12.23 9.69
CA MET A 34 -2.90 -13.02 10.65
C MET A 34 -2.10 -13.33 11.91
N ASN A 35 -0.84 -13.75 11.79
CA ASN A 35 0.01 -14.07 12.93
C ASN A 35 0.30 -12.84 13.80
N VAL A 36 0.63 -11.69 13.20
CA VAL A 36 0.94 -10.47 13.97
C VAL A 36 -0.29 -9.92 14.64
N ILE A 37 -1.40 -9.75 13.91
CA ILE A 37 -2.66 -9.20 14.43
C ILE A 37 -3.20 -10.12 15.55
N HIS A 38 -3.24 -11.43 15.30
CA HIS A 38 -3.71 -12.39 16.30
C HIS A 38 -2.83 -12.41 17.56
N SER A 39 -1.51 -12.38 17.38
CA SER A 39 -0.58 -12.35 18.51
C SER A 39 -0.67 -11.06 19.31
N ALA A 40 -0.87 -9.92 18.64
CA ALA A 40 -1.09 -8.63 19.29
C ALA A 40 -2.33 -8.68 20.19
N TRP A 41 -3.46 -9.17 19.66
CA TRP A 41 -4.69 -9.36 20.43
C TRP A 41 -4.49 -10.32 21.61
N LYS A 42 -3.97 -11.53 21.36
CA LYS A 42 -3.75 -12.55 22.42
C LYS A 42 -2.84 -12.08 23.55
N ASN A 43 -1.89 -11.22 23.26
CA ASN A 43 -0.98 -10.67 24.25
C ASN A 43 -1.47 -9.35 24.87
N GLY A 44 -2.68 -8.91 24.58
CA GLY A 44 -3.28 -7.68 25.13
C GLY A 44 -2.50 -6.43 24.69
N CYS A 45 -2.17 -6.34 23.40
CA CYS A 45 -1.70 -5.11 22.79
C CYS A 45 -2.79 -4.04 22.94
N ARG A 46 -2.43 -2.86 23.37
CA ARG A 46 -3.37 -1.76 23.60
C ARG A 46 -3.93 -1.22 22.30
N LYS A 47 -3.05 -1.03 21.30
CA LYS A 47 -3.45 -0.53 19.99
C LYS A 47 -2.56 -1.07 18.89
N LEU A 48 -3.14 -1.40 17.75
CA LEU A 48 -2.41 -1.83 16.55
C LEU A 48 -2.86 -0.98 15.37
N GLU A 49 -1.90 -0.53 14.56
CA GLU A 49 -2.13 0.12 13.29
C GLU A 49 -1.67 -0.79 12.15
N PHE A 50 -2.62 -1.23 11.34
CA PHE A 50 -2.39 -2.06 10.16
C PHE A 50 -2.25 -1.21 8.91
N LEU A 51 -1.11 -1.28 8.24
CA LEU A 51 -0.93 -0.65 6.95
C LEU A 51 -1.42 -1.57 5.83
N GLY A 52 -2.56 -1.20 5.27
CA GLY A 52 -3.13 -1.80 4.09
C GLY A 52 -2.54 -1.23 2.80
N SER A 53 -3.40 -1.02 1.82
CA SER A 53 -3.04 -0.43 0.52
C SER A 53 -4.29 0.04 -0.20
N SER A 54 -4.20 1.10 -1.00
CA SER A 54 -5.30 1.55 -1.87
C SER A 54 -5.70 0.53 -2.95
N CYS A 55 -4.89 -0.50 -3.22
CA CYS A 55 -5.23 -1.58 -4.15
C CYS A 55 -6.39 -2.48 -3.70
N ILE A 56 -6.86 -2.35 -2.45
CA ILE A 56 -8.04 -3.08 -1.94
C ILE A 56 -9.35 -2.60 -2.55
N TYR A 57 -9.38 -1.43 -3.16
CA TYR A 57 -10.57 -0.88 -3.76
C TYR A 57 -10.87 -1.50 -5.12
N PRO A 58 -12.16 -1.54 -5.52
CA PRO A 58 -12.54 -2.04 -6.83
C PRO A 58 -11.80 -1.31 -7.96
N ARG A 59 -11.46 -2.05 -9.02
CA ARG A 59 -10.80 -1.51 -10.22
C ARG A 59 -11.50 -0.27 -10.78
N MET A 60 -12.83 -0.27 -10.79
CA MET A 60 -13.66 0.79 -11.34
C MET A 60 -14.34 1.63 -10.24
N ALA A 61 -13.72 1.75 -9.07
CA ALA A 61 -14.24 2.58 -8.00
C ALA A 61 -14.37 4.05 -8.47
N PRO A 62 -15.45 4.75 -8.08
CA PRO A 62 -15.58 6.18 -8.33
C PRO A 62 -14.39 6.97 -7.75
N GLN A 63 -13.97 8.02 -8.45
CA GLN A 63 -12.92 8.91 -7.99
C GLN A 63 -13.49 10.23 -7.44
N PRO A 64 -12.99 10.72 -6.30
CA PRO A 64 -12.00 10.10 -5.41
C PRO A 64 -12.55 8.86 -4.71
N MET A 65 -11.69 7.85 -4.51
CA MET A 65 -12.09 6.59 -3.86
C MET A 65 -12.41 6.82 -2.38
N LYS A 66 -13.62 6.41 -1.98
CA LYS A 66 -14.05 6.44 -0.59
C LYS A 66 -13.90 5.06 0.05
N GLU A 67 -13.72 5.02 1.36
CA GLU A 67 -13.60 3.79 2.15
C GLU A 67 -14.81 2.87 1.96
N SER A 68 -15.99 3.45 1.77
CA SER A 68 -17.24 2.72 1.49
C SER A 68 -17.27 1.96 0.17
N CYS A 69 -16.30 2.17 -0.73
CA CYS A 69 -16.18 1.41 -1.98
C CYS A 69 -15.59 0.00 -1.77
N LEU A 70 -15.08 -0.30 -0.58
CA LEU A 70 -14.49 -1.61 -0.30
C LEU A 70 -15.50 -2.74 -0.54
N LEU A 71 -15.08 -3.76 -1.33
CA LEU A 71 -15.87 -4.97 -1.65
C LEU A 71 -17.18 -4.71 -2.42
N THR A 72 -17.31 -3.58 -3.09
CA THR A 72 -18.54 -3.27 -3.86
C THR A 72 -18.49 -3.79 -5.31
N SER A 73 -17.31 -4.13 -5.83
CA SER A 73 -17.13 -4.66 -7.18
C SER A 73 -15.79 -5.40 -7.30
N GLU A 74 -15.43 -5.84 -8.52
CA GLU A 74 -14.22 -6.61 -8.81
C GLU A 74 -12.94 -5.82 -8.56
N LEU A 75 -11.93 -6.52 -8.04
CA LEU A 75 -10.58 -6.00 -7.83
C LEU A 75 -9.78 -5.92 -9.15
N GLU A 76 -8.69 -5.18 -9.15
CA GLU A 76 -7.72 -5.19 -10.24
C GLU A 76 -7.02 -6.55 -10.32
N LYS A 77 -7.18 -7.25 -11.45
CA LYS A 77 -6.71 -8.64 -11.62
C LYS A 77 -5.20 -8.81 -11.48
N THR A 78 -4.43 -7.78 -11.82
CA THR A 78 -2.97 -7.86 -11.79
C THR A 78 -2.38 -7.92 -10.37
N ASN A 79 -3.13 -7.49 -9.36
CA ASN A 79 -2.71 -7.50 -7.95
C ASN A 79 -3.78 -8.06 -7.00
N GLU A 80 -4.79 -8.74 -7.53
CA GLU A 80 -5.93 -9.28 -6.76
C GLU A 80 -5.48 -10.14 -5.58
N ALA A 81 -4.47 -10.98 -5.75
CA ALA A 81 -3.96 -11.86 -4.70
C ALA A 81 -3.41 -11.08 -3.49
N TYR A 82 -2.64 -10.02 -3.74
CA TYR A 82 -2.16 -9.11 -2.71
C TYR A 82 -3.31 -8.32 -2.07
N ALA A 83 -4.23 -7.81 -2.88
CA ALA A 83 -5.38 -7.05 -2.40
C ALA A 83 -6.26 -7.89 -1.46
N LEU A 84 -6.53 -9.16 -1.80
CA LEU A 84 -7.28 -10.08 -0.94
C LEU A 84 -6.60 -10.33 0.40
N ALA A 85 -5.27 -10.48 0.41
CA ALA A 85 -4.53 -10.58 1.67
C ALA A 85 -4.72 -9.32 2.52
N LYS A 86 -4.53 -8.13 1.95
CA LYS A 86 -4.71 -6.85 2.65
C LYS A 86 -6.15 -6.63 3.15
N ILE A 87 -7.16 -7.02 2.37
CA ILE A 87 -8.57 -6.99 2.81
C ILE A 87 -8.77 -7.93 4.01
N SER A 88 -8.15 -9.12 4.00
CA SER A 88 -8.28 -10.06 5.10
C SER A 88 -7.70 -9.49 6.41
N GLY A 89 -6.52 -8.88 6.37
CA GLY A 89 -5.91 -8.22 7.53
C GLY A 89 -6.76 -7.09 8.09
N LEU A 90 -7.24 -6.21 7.20
CA LEU A 90 -8.14 -5.11 7.55
C LEU A 90 -9.42 -5.62 8.23
N LYS A 91 -10.10 -6.60 7.60
CA LYS A 91 -11.34 -7.16 8.15
C LYS A 91 -11.10 -7.90 9.46
N TYR A 92 -9.95 -8.51 9.63
CA TYR A 92 -9.62 -9.15 10.90
C TYR A 92 -9.45 -8.13 12.03
N CYS A 93 -8.80 -6.98 11.78
CA CYS A 93 -8.76 -5.87 12.74
C CYS A 93 -10.17 -5.39 13.10
N GLU A 94 -11.02 -5.13 12.10
CA GLU A 94 -12.40 -4.70 12.28
C GLU A 94 -13.21 -5.70 13.13
N TYR A 95 -13.09 -7.01 12.86
CA TYR A 95 -13.83 -8.04 13.58
C TYR A 95 -13.33 -8.23 15.02
N LEU A 96 -12.02 -8.07 15.25
CA LEU A 96 -11.49 -8.07 16.62
C LEU A 96 -12.00 -6.88 17.43
N ASN A 97 -12.09 -5.69 16.83
CA ASN A 97 -12.69 -4.53 17.47
C ASN A 97 -14.15 -4.80 17.85
N LYS A 98 -14.96 -5.27 16.91
CA LYS A 98 -16.39 -5.57 17.12
C LYS A 98 -16.62 -6.67 18.14
N GLN A 99 -15.82 -7.71 18.11
CA GLN A 99 -16.05 -8.90 18.95
C GLN A 99 -15.41 -8.79 20.33
N TYR A 100 -14.27 -8.15 20.44
CA TYR A 100 -13.47 -8.14 21.66
C TYR A 100 -13.15 -6.75 22.21
N GLY A 101 -13.58 -5.69 21.53
CA GLY A 101 -13.36 -4.31 21.97
C GLY A 101 -11.89 -3.88 21.90
N THR A 102 -11.11 -4.42 20.92
CA THR A 102 -9.74 -3.96 20.68
C THR A 102 -9.75 -2.57 20.02
N ASP A 103 -8.60 -1.89 20.02
CA ASP A 103 -8.40 -0.62 19.30
C ASP A 103 -7.38 -0.86 18.16
N PHE A 104 -7.78 -1.63 17.16
CA PHE A 104 -6.97 -1.96 16.00
C PHE A 104 -7.46 -1.19 14.78
N ILE A 105 -6.67 -0.21 14.35
CA ILE A 105 -7.01 0.69 13.23
C ILE A 105 -6.33 0.24 11.94
N SER A 106 -6.90 0.63 10.79
CA SER A 106 -6.37 0.30 9.47
C SER A 106 -6.22 1.55 8.60
N VAL A 107 -5.04 1.71 7.99
CA VAL A 107 -4.68 2.86 7.15
C VAL A 107 -4.37 2.39 5.75
N MET A 108 -4.94 3.04 4.74
CA MET A 108 -4.78 2.70 3.32
C MET A 108 -3.95 3.78 2.61
N PRO A 109 -2.62 3.64 2.59
CA PRO A 109 -1.78 4.60 1.87
C PRO A 109 -1.94 4.45 0.35
N THR A 110 -1.72 5.56 -0.35
CA THR A 110 -1.49 5.61 -1.79
C THR A 110 -0.09 5.10 -2.14
N ASN A 111 0.42 5.36 -3.35
CA ASN A 111 1.77 4.93 -3.72
C ASN A 111 2.81 5.72 -2.92
N LEU A 112 3.63 5.02 -2.18
CA LEU A 112 4.68 5.62 -1.37
C LEU A 112 5.96 5.81 -2.17
N TYR A 113 6.73 6.83 -1.82
CA TYR A 113 8.07 7.07 -2.32
C TYR A 113 8.95 7.72 -1.26
N GLY A 114 10.25 7.58 -1.39
CA GLY A 114 11.20 8.21 -0.47
C GLY A 114 12.55 7.52 -0.42
N PRO A 115 13.43 7.94 0.52
CA PRO A 115 14.71 7.29 0.74
C PRO A 115 14.57 5.81 1.07
N ASN A 116 15.55 5.01 0.63
CA ASN A 116 15.60 3.56 0.84
C ASN A 116 14.53 2.74 0.10
N ASP A 117 13.89 3.33 -0.92
CA ASP A 117 12.95 2.60 -1.78
C ASP A 117 13.65 1.46 -2.56
N ASN A 118 12.85 0.57 -3.14
CA ASN A 118 13.35 -0.51 -3.96
C ASN A 118 13.57 -0.06 -5.41
N TYR A 119 14.83 0.04 -5.82
CA TYR A 119 15.23 0.43 -7.18
C TYR A 119 15.52 -0.77 -8.10
N HIS A 120 14.97 -1.96 -7.83
CA HIS A 120 15.19 -3.13 -8.67
C HIS A 120 14.66 -2.89 -10.10
N PRO A 121 15.38 -3.30 -11.18
CA PRO A 121 15.03 -2.94 -12.57
C PRO A 121 13.61 -3.36 -13.01
N THR A 122 13.12 -4.50 -12.49
CA THR A 122 11.85 -5.12 -12.91
C THR A 122 10.83 -5.27 -11.79
N HIS A 123 11.24 -5.21 -10.52
CA HIS A 123 10.36 -5.49 -9.38
C HIS A 123 10.01 -4.25 -8.55
N SER A 124 10.58 -3.08 -8.90
CA SER A 124 10.27 -1.81 -8.24
C SER A 124 8.93 -1.24 -8.69
N HIS A 125 8.40 -0.31 -7.89
CA HIS A 125 7.28 0.53 -8.28
C HIS A 125 7.69 1.57 -9.33
N VAL A 126 6.69 2.24 -9.93
CA VAL A 126 6.90 3.10 -11.11
C VAL A 126 7.89 4.23 -10.86
N LEU A 127 7.77 4.97 -9.76
CA LEU A 127 8.63 6.14 -9.51
C LEU A 127 10.10 5.75 -9.30
N PRO A 128 10.48 4.81 -8.41
CA PRO A 128 11.88 4.39 -8.29
C PRO A 128 12.41 3.74 -9.58
N ALA A 129 11.56 3.04 -10.35
CA ALA A 129 11.95 2.50 -11.65
C ALA A 129 12.32 3.60 -12.66
N LEU A 130 11.56 4.69 -12.71
CA LEU A 130 11.83 5.84 -13.58
C LEU A 130 13.12 6.54 -13.15
N ILE A 131 13.28 6.85 -11.87
CA ILE A 131 14.48 7.49 -11.31
C ILE A 131 15.74 6.68 -11.71
N ARG A 132 15.75 5.38 -11.45
CA ARG A 132 16.87 4.51 -11.81
C ARG A 132 17.14 4.52 -13.31
N ARG A 133 16.11 4.32 -14.13
CA ARG A 133 16.22 4.22 -15.58
C ARG A 133 16.77 5.50 -16.20
N PHE A 134 16.30 6.66 -15.77
CA PHE A 134 16.81 7.94 -16.26
C PHE A 134 18.23 8.22 -15.77
N HIS A 135 18.55 7.88 -14.53
CA HIS A 135 19.90 8.01 -14.02
C HIS A 135 20.89 7.14 -14.81
N GLU A 136 20.58 5.86 -15.04
CA GLU A 136 21.41 4.93 -15.81
C GLU A 136 21.59 5.42 -17.27
N ALA A 137 20.52 5.90 -17.90
CA ALA A 137 20.57 6.45 -19.26
C ALA A 137 21.47 7.69 -19.33
N LYS A 138 21.34 8.59 -18.37
CA LYS A 138 22.18 9.79 -18.27
C LYS A 138 23.67 9.42 -18.11
N VAL A 139 23.97 8.49 -17.23
CA VAL A 139 25.36 8.01 -17.03
C VAL A 139 25.91 7.34 -18.28
N ALA A 140 25.08 6.57 -19.00
CA ALA A 140 25.46 5.92 -20.27
C ALA A 140 25.48 6.88 -21.48
N GLY A 141 25.12 8.13 -21.32
CA GLY A 141 25.06 9.12 -22.41
C GLY A 141 23.98 8.85 -23.47
N LEU A 142 22.91 8.12 -23.09
CA LEU A 142 21.79 7.83 -23.97
C LEU A 142 20.98 9.11 -24.23
N LYS A 143 20.52 9.27 -25.47
CA LYS A 143 19.68 10.41 -25.86
C LYS A 143 18.20 10.20 -25.60
N GLU A 144 17.79 8.96 -25.46
CA GLU A 144 16.39 8.57 -25.33
C GLU A 144 16.23 7.47 -24.27
N VAL A 145 15.09 7.48 -23.59
CA VAL A 145 14.70 6.46 -22.61
C VAL A 145 13.31 5.95 -22.96
N THR A 146 13.17 4.65 -23.14
CA THR A 146 11.86 4.03 -23.38
C THR A 146 11.10 3.88 -22.07
N CYS A 147 9.92 4.50 -21.98
CA CYS A 147 8.95 4.31 -20.90
C CYS A 147 7.84 3.36 -21.35
N TRP A 148 7.30 2.58 -20.42
CA TRP A 148 6.25 1.61 -20.72
C TRP A 148 4.87 2.25 -20.67
N GLY A 149 4.00 1.81 -21.59
CA GLY A 149 2.61 2.28 -21.68
C GLY A 149 2.48 3.62 -22.41
N ASP A 150 1.27 4.16 -22.39
CA ASP A 150 0.90 5.42 -23.06
C ASP A 150 1.01 6.65 -22.14
N GLY A 151 1.31 6.44 -20.86
CA GLY A 151 1.46 7.50 -19.86
C GLY A 151 0.15 8.10 -19.34
N THR A 152 -1.01 7.61 -19.78
CA THR A 152 -2.32 8.15 -19.39
C THR A 152 -2.80 7.79 -17.98
N PRO A 153 -2.44 6.63 -17.37
CA PRO A 153 -2.93 6.29 -16.04
C PRO A 153 -2.56 7.34 -15.00
N LEU A 154 -3.54 7.68 -14.17
CA LEU A 154 -3.36 8.56 -13.01
C LEU A 154 -2.87 7.78 -11.80
N ARG A 155 -1.98 8.39 -11.04
CA ARG A 155 -1.50 7.85 -9.76
C ARG A 155 -1.32 8.97 -8.75
N GLU A 156 -1.62 8.66 -7.50
CA GLU A 156 -1.35 9.51 -6.37
C GLU A 156 -0.10 9.02 -5.64
N PHE A 157 0.77 9.95 -5.22
CA PHE A 157 2.01 9.65 -4.50
C PHE A 157 2.06 10.36 -3.16
N LEU A 158 2.51 9.64 -2.13
CA LEU A 158 2.69 10.17 -0.78
C LEU A 158 4.13 9.93 -0.32
N TYR A 159 4.78 10.98 0.19
CA TYR A 159 6.13 10.87 0.73
C TYR A 159 6.14 10.03 2.00
N VAL A 160 7.13 9.16 2.14
CA VAL A 160 7.14 8.14 3.20
C VAL A 160 7.17 8.73 4.61
N ASP A 161 7.86 9.87 4.82
CA ASP A 161 7.91 10.52 6.13
C ASP A 161 6.57 11.19 6.49
N ASP A 162 5.80 11.66 5.48
CA ASP A 162 4.45 12.17 5.70
C ASP A 162 3.51 11.05 6.15
N LEU A 163 3.62 9.87 5.54
CA LEU A 163 2.89 8.70 6.03
C LEU A 163 3.32 8.32 7.45
N ALA A 164 4.62 8.30 7.75
CA ALA A 164 5.11 7.97 9.08
C ALA A 164 4.58 8.94 10.15
N ASN A 165 4.55 10.23 9.84
CA ASN A 165 3.96 11.26 10.70
C ASN A 165 2.46 11.04 10.90
N LEU A 166 1.73 10.70 9.82
CA LEU A 166 0.30 10.38 9.90
C LEU A 166 0.05 9.14 10.76
N CYS A 167 0.84 8.08 10.61
CA CYS A 167 0.73 6.88 11.44
C CYS A 167 0.90 7.19 12.93
N VAL A 168 1.91 7.99 13.28
CA VAL A 168 2.09 8.43 14.69
C VAL A 168 0.91 9.28 15.16
N PHE A 169 0.40 10.16 14.32
CA PHE A 169 -0.78 10.96 14.64
C PHE A 169 -2.02 10.09 14.89
N LEU A 170 -2.31 9.14 14.01
CA LEU A 170 -3.45 8.22 14.13
C LEU A 170 -3.31 7.29 15.34
N MET A 171 -2.11 6.79 15.62
CA MET A 171 -1.84 5.98 16.80
C MET A 171 -2.22 6.72 18.09
N ASN A 172 -1.99 8.03 18.15
CA ASN A 172 -2.24 8.84 19.33
C ASN A 172 -3.65 9.44 19.40
N ASN A 173 -4.31 9.67 18.26
CA ASN A 173 -5.51 10.53 18.21
C ASN A 173 -6.75 9.89 17.58
N TYR A 174 -6.63 8.75 16.92
CA TYR A 174 -7.74 8.11 16.23
C TYR A 174 -8.04 6.73 16.82
N SER A 175 -9.27 6.50 17.21
CA SER A 175 -9.81 5.19 17.61
C SER A 175 -11.15 5.01 16.93
N GLY A 176 -11.31 3.97 16.13
CA GLY A 176 -12.54 3.72 15.37
C GLY A 176 -12.45 2.49 14.48
N ASP A 177 -13.61 2.03 14.04
CA ASP A 177 -13.75 0.83 13.20
C ASP A 177 -13.61 1.14 11.71
N GLU A 178 -13.63 2.42 11.33
CA GLU A 178 -13.52 2.81 9.93
C GLU A 178 -12.07 2.82 9.47
N THR A 179 -11.86 2.34 8.26
CA THR A 179 -10.59 2.44 7.56
C THR A 179 -10.30 3.89 7.21
N VAL A 180 -9.03 4.30 7.27
CA VAL A 180 -8.60 5.66 6.93
C VAL A 180 -7.78 5.64 5.65
N ASN A 181 -8.21 6.38 4.62
CA ASN A 181 -7.41 6.62 3.43
C ASN A 181 -6.31 7.65 3.73
N ALA A 182 -5.09 7.35 3.30
CA ALA A 182 -3.92 8.21 3.48
C ALA A 182 -3.33 8.61 2.13
N GLY A 183 -3.51 9.88 1.76
CA GLY A 183 -3.05 10.43 0.51
C GLY A 183 -2.99 11.96 0.55
N THR A 184 -2.52 12.55 -0.55
CA THR A 184 -2.41 14.01 -0.72
C THR A 184 -3.65 14.63 -1.36
N GLY A 185 -4.51 13.80 -1.96
CA GLY A 185 -5.64 14.23 -2.77
C GLY A 185 -5.24 14.81 -4.13
N LYS A 186 -3.98 14.58 -4.57
CA LYS A 186 -3.46 15.06 -5.86
C LYS A 186 -2.94 13.91 -6.69
N GLU A 187 -3.44 13.78 -7.89
CA GLU A 187 -3.00 12.78 -8.85
C GLU A 187 -2.12 13.41 -9.95
N VAL A 188 -1.23 12.60 -10.49
CA VAL A 188 -0.45 12.92 -11.69
C VAL A 188 -0.57 11.76 -12.69
N THR A 189 -0.53 12.05 -13.96
CA THR A 189 -0.40 11.03 -15.01
C THR A 189 1.00 10.43 -14.97
N ILE A 190 1.16 9.20 -15.43
CA ILE A 190 2.49 8.59 -15.57
C ILE A 190 3.37 9.40 -16.55
N LYS A 191 2.76 10.08 -17.55
CA LYS A 191 3.49 10.99 -18.42
C LYS A 191 4.04 12.19 -17.66
N GLU A 192 3.22 12.90 -16.91
CA GLU A 192 3.67 14.03 -16.05
C GLU A 192 4.73 13.59 -15.05
N LEU A 193 4.55 12.41 -14.40
CA LEU A 193 5.55 11.84 -13.51
C LEU A 193 6.89 11.61 -14.22
N THR A 194 6.85 11.11 -15.46
CA THR A 194 8.04 10.89 -16.29
C THR A 194 8.76 12.21 -16.63
N GLU A 195 8.02 13.28 -16.81
CA GLU A 195 8.56 14.63 -17.07
C GLU A 195 9.14 15.29 -15.80
N LEU A 196 8.65 14.90 -14.63
CA LEU A 196 9.14 15.40 -13.32
C LEU A 196 10.45 14.73 -12.89
N VAL A 197 10.74 13.52 -13.34
CA VAL A 197 11.95 12.75 -12.99
C VAL A 197 13.14 13.14 -13.85
#